data_4726b1f9e6e2142712538aab8f8149df
#
_entry.id   4726b1f9e6e2142712538aab8f8149df
#
_cell.length_a   1.000
_cell.length_b   1.000
_cell.length_c   1.000
_cell.angle_alpha   90.00
_cell.angle_beta   90.00
_cell.angle_gamma   90.00
#
_symmetry.space_group_name_H-M   'P 1'
#
loop_
_entity.id
_entity.type
_entity.pdbx_description
1 polymer ?
#
loop_
_entity_poly.entity_id
_entity_poly.type
_entity_poly.pdbx_seq_one_letter_code
_entity_poly.pdbx_strand_id
1 'polypeptide(L)'
;IDADQQFNYQQLCTLLESGHDFCSGWYIKELSGLAMVADWDEDYFESNLHMKFYHQDEIRQRDEPFEASYCGFGFTKVSSNIIRQLEYPYFRQRMVTIGDHSENVSEDATFCLDVWEKCGVKPTILPELRVNHLKEMYI
;
A
#
# COMPACT_ATOMS: atom_id res chain seq x y z
N ILE A 1 -7.64 1.22 9.28
CA ILE A 1 -7.10 -0.06 9.78
C ILE A 1 -8.15 -1.13 9.56
N ASP A 2 -7.77 -2.22 8.93
CA ASP A 2 -8.67 -3.35 8.68
C ASP A 2 -8.86 -4.20 9.93
N ALA A 3 -10.03 -4.81 10.05
CA ALA A 3 -10.42 -5.58 11.23
C ALA A 3 -9.60 -6.87 11.46
N ASP A 4 -8.92 -7.36 10.43
CA ASP A 4 -8.07 -8.56 10.46
C ASP A 4 -6.57 -8.22 10.65
N GLN A 5 -6.23 -6.97 10.93
CA GLN A 5 -4.87 -6.56 11.27
C GLN A 5 -4.64 -6.68 12.78
N GLN A 6 -3.54 -7.32 13.15
CA GLN A 6 -3.09 -7.40 14.53
C GLN A 6 -1.89 -6.48 14.75
N PHE A 7 -2.07 -5.50 15.62
CA PHE A 7 -1.06 -4.51 15.99
C PHE A 7 -1.14 -4.20 17.49
N ASN A 8 -0.11 -3.60 18.04
CA ASN A 8 -0.08 -3.13 19.42
C ASN A 8 -0.18 -1.59 19.50
N TYR A 9 -0.36 -1.08 20.71
CA TYR A 9 -0.49 0.36 20.97
C TYR A 9 0.71 1.16 20.45
N GLN A 10 1.93 0.65 20.65
CA GLN A 10 3.15 1.34 20.21
C GLN A 10 3.20 1.47 18.66
N GLN A 11 2.78 0.44 17.95
CA GLN A 11 2.70 0.47 16.48
C GLN A 11 1.69 1.52 16.00
N LEU A 12 0.54 1.63 16.68
CA LEU A 12 -0.45 2.66 16.37
C LEU A 12 0.12 4.08 16.61
N CYS A 13 0.79 4.31 17.73
CA CYS A 13 1.45 5.58 18.00
C CYS A 13 2.50 5.92 16.93
N THR A 14 3.35 4.96 16.56
CA THR A 14 4.36 5.13 15.50
C THR A 14 3.72 5.56 14.18
N LEU A 15 2.61 4.92 13.78
CA LEU A 15 1.89 5.30 12.57
C LEU A 15 1.34 6.72 12.64
N LEU A 16 0.68 7.08 13.73
CA LEU A 16 0.03 8.38 13.90
C LEU A 16 1.04 9.53 14.02
N GLU A 17 2.18 9.30 14.68
CA GLU A 17 3.22 10.29 14.95
C GLU A 17 4.29 10.40 13.87
N SER A 18 4.22 9.59 12.81
CA SER A 18 5.25 9.49 11.77
C SER A 18 5.60 10.80 11.02
N GLY A 19 4.73 11.81 11.09
CA GLY A 19 4.93 13.09 10.39
C GLY A 19 4.64 13.06 8.89
N HIS A 20 4.34 11.90 8.30
CA HIS A 20 3.99 11.76 6.89
C HIS A 20 2.50 11.92 6.66
N ASP A 21 2.10 12.60 5.60
CA ASP A 21 0.69 12.80 5.23
C ASP A 21 0.03 11.54 4.67
N PHE A 22 0.81 10.67 4.05
CA PHE A 22 0.38 9.37 3.55
C PHE A 22 1.45 8.34 3.88
N CYS A 23 1.20 7.48 4.86
CA CYS A 23 2.14 6.43 5.24
C CYS A 23 1.45 5.15 5.66
N SER A 24 2.18 4.07 5.58
CA SER A 24 1.69 2.72 5.90
C SER A 24 2.74 1.90 6.64
N GLY A 25 2.26 1.12 7.60
CA GLY A 25 2.92 -0.11 7.98
C GLY A 25 2.78 -1.15 6.87
N TRP A 26 3.37 -2.32 7.05
CA TRP A 26 3.32 -3.37 6.06
C TRP A 26 3.02 -4.73 6.66
N TYR A 27 2.47 -5.60 5.85
CA TYR A 27 2.10 -6.96 6.21
C TYR A 27 2.24 -7.89 5.00
N ILE A 28 2.31 -9.19 5.27
CA ILE A 28 2.45 -10.21 4.25
C ILE A 28 1.05 -10.65 3.79
N LYS A 29 0.84 -10.71 2.49
CA LYS A 29 -0.42 -11.15 1.91
C LYS A 29 -0.69 -12.63 2.17
N GLU A 30 0.33 -13.46 1.96
CA GLU A 30 0.24 -14.92 2.02
C GLU A 30 1.57 -15.53 2.45
N LEU A 31 1.66 -16.88 2.46
CA LEU A 31 2.91 -17.59 2.77
C LEU A 31 4.05 -17.36 1.75
N SER A 32 3.80 -16.62 0.68
CA SER A 32 4.79 -16.27 -0.35
C SER A 32 5.93 -15.38 0.14
N GLY A 33 5.76 -14.73 1.30
CA GLY A 33 6.72 -13.73 1.80
C GLY A 33 6.62 -12.37 1.11
N LEU A 34 5.69 -12.18 0.17
CA LEU A 34 5.45 -10.90 -0.49
C LEU A 34 4.63 -9.98 0.42
N ALA A 35 5.12 -8.76 0.60
CA ALA A 35 4.41 -7.72 1.34
C ALA A 35 3.34 -7.05 0.46
N MET A 36 2.31 -6.49 1.11
CA MET A 36 1.33 -5.63 0.42
C MET A 36 1.90 -4.23 0.17
N VAL A 37 3.05 -4.19 -0.48
CA VAL A 37 3.79 -3.00 -0.92
C VAL A 37 4.37 -3.30 -2.29
N ALA A 38 4.20 -2.39 -3.25
CA ALA A 38 4.70 -2.59 -4.60
C ALA A 38 5.13 -1.29 -5.27
N ASP A 39 6.02 -1.41 -6.25
CA ASP A 39 6.33 -0.36 -7.18
C ASP A 39 5.66 -0.59 -8.53
N TRP A 40 5.33 0.53 -9.18
CA TRP A 40 4.94 0.53 -10.56
C TRP A 40 6.19 0.55 -11.45
N ASP A 41 6.31 -0.46 -12.28
CA ASP A 41 7.35 -0.64 -13.29
C ASP A 41 6.65 -1.19 -14.55
N GLU A 42 6.58 -0.37 -15.61
CA GLU A 42 5.83 -0.70 -16.83
C GLU A 42 6.42 -1.91 -17.54
N ASP A 43 7.74 -1.97 -17.70
CA ASP A 43 8.43 -3.08 -18.35
C ASP A 43 8.23 -4.39 -17.58
N TYR A 44 8.26 -4.30 -16.25
CA TYR A 44 7.98 -5.45 -15.38
C TYR A 44 6.52 -5.91 -15.54
N PHE A 45 5.57 -4.95 -15.55
CA PHE A 45 4.15 -5.25 -15.70
C PHE A 45 3.84 -5.90 -17.05
N GLU A 46 4.41 -5.40 -18.15
CA GLU A 46 4.23 -6.00 -19.48
C GLU A 46 4.68 -7.47 -19.53
N SER A 47 5.72 -7.82 -18.79
CA SER A 47 6.27 -9.17 -18.73
C SER A 47 5.54 -10.10 -17.75
N ASN A 48 4.99 -9.56 -16.65
CA ASN A 48 4.49 -10.34 -15.51
C ASN A 48 2.99 -10.17 -15.24
N LEU A 49 2.34 -9.15 -15.80
CA LEU A 49 0.93 -8.78 -15.62
C LEU A 49 0.54 -8.46 -14.16
N HIS A 50 1.48 -8.01 -13.35
CA HIS A 50 1.25 -7.51 -12.00
C HIS A 50 2.32 -6.49 -11.60
N MET A 51 2.05 -5.68 -10.56
CA MET A 51 3.04 -4.76 -9.98
C MET A 51 4.22 -5.53 -9.39
N LYS A 52 5.35 -4.85 -9.25
CA LYS A 52 6.56 -5.38 -8.63
C LYS A 52 6.45 -5.31 -7.10
N PHE A 53 5.97 -6.39 -6.49
CA PHE A 53 5.83 -6.49 -5.04
C PHE A 53 7.19 -6.68 -4.36
N TYR A 54 7.35 -6.03 -3.20
CA TYR A 54 8.51 -6.21 -2.35
C TYR A 54 8.43 -7.53 -1.58
N HIS A 55 9.54 -8.26 -1.53
CA HIS A 55 9.68 -9.36 -0.58
C HIS A 55 9.92 -8.79 0.84
N GLN A 56 9.42 -9.49 1.87
CA GLN A 56 9.58 -9.04 3.26
C GLN A 56 11.01 -8.74 3.66
N ASP A 57 11.98 -9.50 3.14
CA ASP A 57 13.40 -9.32 3.48
C ASP A 57 13.97 -8.02 2.89
N GLU A 58 13.48 -7.57 1.73
CA GLU A 58 13.86 -6.29 1.14
C GLU A 58 13.41 -5.12 2.02
N ILE A 59 12.21 -5.21 2.62
CA ILE A 59 11.71 -4.17 3.53
C ILE A 59 12.46 -4.20 4.85
N ARG A 60 12.68 -5.40 5.42
CA ARG A 60 13.39 -5.57 6.70
C ARG A 60 14.84 -5.07 6.69
N GLN A 61 15.48 -5.04 5.54
CA GLN A 61 16.86 -4.56 5.38
C GLN A 61 16.93 -3.03 5.30
N ARG A 62 15.81 -2.33 5.27
CA ARG A 62 15.78 -0.87 5.20
C ARG A 62 15.74 -0.28 6.60
N ASP A 63 16.62 0.68 6.86
CA ASP A 63 16.69 1.41 8.13
C ASP A 63 15.83 2.68 8.13
N GLU A 64 15.46 3.17 6.93
CA GLU A 64 14.74 4.44 6.74
C GLU A 64 13.41 4.23 5.99
N PRO A 65 12.39 5.06 6.27
CA PRO A 65 11.18 5.10 5.48
C PRO A 65 11.46 5.32 3.99
N PHE A 66 10.64 4.74 3.13
CA PHE A 66 10.80 4.85 1.69
C PHE A 66 9.44 4.99 0.99
N GLU A 67 9.42 5.63 -0.16
CA GLU A 67 8.23 5.73 -0.99
C GLU A 67 8.03 4.46 -1.84
N ALA A 68 6.77 4.05 -2.00
CA ALA A 68 6.36 3.01 -2.92
C ALA A 68 5.17 3.50 -3.76
N SER A 69 4.89 2.85 -4.88
CA SER A 69 3.74 3.22 -5.72
C SER A 69 2.41 2.73 -5.15
N TYR A 70 2.45 1.68 -4.34
CA TYR A 70 1.30 1.02 -3.77
C TYR A 70 1.57 0.54 -2.35
N CYS A 71 0.57 0.66 -1.49
CA CYS A 71 0.47 -0.05 -0.22
C CYS A 71 -0.95 -0.60 -0.02
N GLY A 72 -1.05 -1.75 0.63
CA GLY A 72 -2.35 -2.23 1.11
C GLY A 72 -2.86 -1.38 2.28
N PHE A 73 -4.18 -1.22 2.38
CA PHE A 73 -4.80 -0.31 3.35
C PHE A 73 -5.07 -0.93 4.73
N GLY A 74 -4.52 -2.11 5.00
CA GLY A 74 -4.69 -2.78 6.29
C GLY A 74 -4.21 -1.97 7.49
N PHE A 75 -3.12 -1.20 7.36
CA PHE A 75 -2.56 -0.38 8.45
C PHE A 75 -1.95 0.91 7.90
N THR A 76 -2.81 1.87 7.55
CA THR A 76 -2.44 3.05 6.77
C THR A 76 -3.02 4.32 7.39
N LYS A 77 -2.25 5.41 7.32
CA LYS A 77 -2.65 6.77 7.69
C LYS A 77 -2.64 7.65 6.45
N VAL A 78 -3.74 8.39 6.25
CA VAL A 78 -3.86 9.43 5.23
C VAL A 78 -4.34 10.72 5.90
N SER A 79 -3.67 11.83 5.64
CA SER A 79 -4.07 13.13 6.21
C SER A 79 -5.38 13.63 5.58
N SER A 80 -6.13 14.42 6.34
CA SER A 80 -7.34 15.07 5.85
C SER A 80 -7.04 16.04 4.69
N ASN A 81 -5.82 16.57 4.60
CA ASN A 81 -5.41 17.45 3.51
C ASN A 81 -5.36 16.71 2.17
N ILE A 82 -4.92 15.46 2.16
CA ILE A 82 -4.97 14.61 0.95
C ILE A 82 -6.43 14.30 0.59
N ILE A 83 -7.22 13.83 1.57
CA ILE A 83 -8.63 13.43 1.33
C ILE A 83 -9.45 14.59 0.73
N ARG A 84 -9.22 15.82 1.17
CA ARG A 84 -9.93 17.00 0.64
C ARG A 84 -9.62 17.34 -0.82
N GLN A 85 -8.51 16.85 -1.35
CA GLN A 85 -8.12 17.05 -2.75
C GLN A 85 -8.66 15.98 -3.68
N LEU A 86 -9.16 14.87 -3.13
CA LEU A 86 -9.74 13.76 -3.88
C LEU A 86 -11.23 13.97 -4.11
N GLU A 87 -11.74 13.34 -5.16
CA GLU A 87 -13.16 13.31 -5.47
C GLU A 87 -13.81 12.03 -4.93
N TYR A 88 -14.99 12.15 -4.33
CA TYR A 88 -15.78 10.99 -3.91
C TYR A 88 -16.32 10.24 -5.15
N PRO A 89 -16.39 8.90 -5.15
CA PRO A 89 -15.99 7.97 -4.07
C PRO A 89 -14.46 7.77 -3.99
N TYR A 90 -13.93 7.81 -2.77
CA TYR A 90 -12.47 7.73 -2.52
C TYR A 90 -11.87 6.36 -2.80
N PHE A 91 -12.63 5.30 -2.52
CA PHE A 91 -12.25 3.92 -2.77
C PHE A 91 -13.15 3.35 -3.86
N ARG A 92 -12.62 3.21 -5.05
CA ARG A 92 -13.34 2.72 -6.22
C ARG A 92 -12.41 1.87 -7.08
N GLN A 93 -12.97 0.94 -7.80
CA GLN A 93 -12.26 0.28 -8.87
C GLN A 93 -12.22 1.17 -10.11
N ARG A 94 -11.14 1.12 -10.85
CA ARG A 94 -11.05 1.82 -12.11
C ARG A 94 -10.36 0.94 -13.16
N MET A 95 -10.81 1.07 -14.40
CA MET A 95 -10.16 0.45 -15.53
C MET A 95 -8.96 1.30 -15.95
N VAL A 96 -7.79 0.67 -16.07
CA VAL A 96 -6.55 1.30 -16.55
C VAL A 96 -6.05 0.53 -17.76
N THR A 97 -5.71 1.25 -18.80
CA THR A 97 -5.11 0.64 -20.02
C THR A 97 -3.61 0.89 -20.02
N ILE A 98 -2.84 -0.19 -20.17
CA ILE A 98 -1.38 -0.19 -20.18
C ILE A 98 -0.96 -0.97 -21.43
N GLY A 99 -0.40 -0.26 -22.41
CA GLY A 99 -0.14 -0.86 -23.72
C GLY A 99 -1.42 -1.43 -24.34
N ASP A 100 -1.41 -2.71 -24.67
CA ASP A 100 -2.56 -3.42 -25.23
C ASP A 100 -3.45 -4.10 -24.16
N HIS A 101 -3.12 -3.94 -22.87
CA HIS A 101 -3.85 -4.54 -21.76
C HIS A 101 -4.76 -3.54 -21.06
N SER A 102 -5.98 -3.96 -20.76
CA SER A 102 -6.89 -3.24 -19.87
C SER A 102 -7.11 -4.06 -18.62
N GLU A 103 -6.85 -3.44 -17.46
CA GLU A 103 -6.91 -4.08 -16.14
C GLU A 103 -7.89 -3.32 -15.25
N ASN A 104 -8.67 -4.07 -14.47
CA ASN A 104 -9.49 -3.48 -13.43
C ASN A 104 -8.66 -3.37 -12.14
N VAL A 105 -8.28 -2.17 -11.80
CA VAL A 105 -7.42 -1.86 -10.64
C VAL A 105 -8.24 -1.88 -9.36
N SER A 106 -7.73 -2.56 -8.33
CA SER A 106 -8.36 -2.64 -7.02
C SER A 106 -8.54 -1.27 -6.35
N GLU A 107 -9.40 -1.22 -5.34
CA GLU A 107 -9.72 0.02 -4.62
C GLU A 107 -8.48 0.66 -3.99
N ASP A 108 -7.63 -0.14 -3.35
CA ASP A 108 -6.40 0.32 -2.70
C ASP A 108 -5.40 0.89 -3.71
N ALA A 109 -5.19 0.18 -4.81
CA ALA A 109 -4.28 0.62 -5.86
C ALA A 109 -4.83 1.85 -6.59
N THR A 110 -6.14 1.91 -6.83
CA THR A 110 -6.80 3.10 -7.40
C THR A 110 -6.64 4.30 -6.49
N PHE A 111 -6.79 4.13 -5.17
CA PHE A 111 -6.59 5.22 -4.21
C PHE A 111 -5.14 5.75 -4.27
N CYS A 112 -4.15 4.88 -4.25
CA CYS A 112 -2.74 5.29 -4.39
C CYS A 112 -2.49 6.08 -5.69
N LEU A 113 -3.08 5.61 -6.79
CA LEU A 113 -2.98 6.27 -8.09
C LEU A 113 -3.68 7.64 -8.10
N ASP A 114 -4.89 7.74 -7.56
CA ASP A 114 -5.63 9.00 -7.47
C ASP A 114 -4.88 10.04 -6.62
N VAL A 115 -4.28 9.62 -5.50
CA VAL A 115 -3.43 10.49 -4.67
C VAL A 115 -2.21 10.96 -5.43
N TRP A 116 -1.55 10.08 -6.16
CA TRP A 116 -0.42 10.44 -7.00
C TRP A 116 -0.80 11.44 -8.10
N GLU A 117 -1.88 11.18 -8.82
CA GLU A 117 -2.34 12.04 -9.91
C GLU A 117 -2.80 13.43 -9.43
N LYS A 118 -3.48 13.50 -8.27
CA LYS A 118 -4.05 14.75 -7.74
C LYS A 118 -3.10 15.54 -6.84
N CYS A 119 -2.31 14.85 -6.03
CA CYS A 119 -1.50 15.47 -4.98
C CYS A 119 0.01 15.36 -5.24
N GLY A 120 0.45 14.51 -6.18
CA GLY A 120 1.87 14.22 -6.41
C GLY A 120 2.55 13.49 -5.23
N VAL A 121 1.77 12.77 -4.41
CA VAL A 121 2.25 12.09 -3.20
C VAL A 121 2.14 10.58 -3.38
N LYS A 122 3.18 9.86 -3.01
CA LYS A 122 3.20 8.39 -2.89
C LYS A 122 3.12 7.97 -1.43
N PRO A 123 2.61 6.76 -1.12
CA PRO A 123 2.66 6.25 0.24
C PRO A 123 4.12 6.06 0.70
N THR A 124 4.40 6.54 1.90
CA THR A 124 5.66 6.28 2.61
C THR A 124 5.50 5.01 3.43
N ILE A 125 6.36 4.05 3.21
CA ILE A 125 6.38 2.78 3.94
C ILE A 125 7.32 2.92 5.13
N LEU A 126 6.85 2.49 6.30
CA LEU A 126 7.61 2.49 7.55
C LEU A 126 8.18 1.07 7.78
N PRO A 127 9.48 0.82 7.52
CA PRO A 127 10.05 -0.54 7.56
C PRO A 127 9.95 -1.22 8.91
N GLU A 128 10.05 -0.44 10.00
CA GLU A 128 9.92 -0.92 11.37
C GLU A 128 8.49 -1.31 11.74
N LEU A 129 7.50 -0.87 10.96
CA LEU A 129 6.09 -0.99 11.28
C LEU A 129 5.45 -2.19 10.58
N ARG A 130 5.94 -3.39 10.92
CA ARG A 130 5.32 -4.63 10.48
C ARG A 130 4.15 -4.98 11.37
N VAL A 131 2.98 -5.22 10.78
CA VAL A 131 1.79 -5.73 11.47
C VAL A 131 1.46 -7.13 10.97
N ASN A 132 0.66 -7.89 11.74
CA ASN A 132 0.25 -9.22 11.36
C ASN A 132 -1.13 -9.16 10.68
N HIS A 133 -1.28 -9.94 9.62
CA HIS A 133 -2.54 -10.14 8.92
C HIS A 133 -3.14 -11.49 9.38
N LEU A 134 -4.26 -11.44 10.07
CA LEU A 134 -4.95 -12.63 10.55
C LEU A 134 -5.75 -13.23 9.39
N LYS A 135 -5.38 -14.43 8.97
CA LYS A 135 -6.20 -15.22 8.05
C LYS A 135 -6.74 -16.44 8.78
N GLU A 136 -8.05 -16.59 8.78
CA GLU A 136 -8.67 -17.84 9.20
C GLU A 136 -8.36 -18.90 8.14
N MET A 137 -7.63 -19.93 8.55
CA MET A 137 -7.50 -21.12 7.73
C MET A 137 -8.63 -22.09 8.12
N TYR A 138 -9.59 -22.26 7.23
CA TYR A 138 -10.55 -23.35 7.35
C TYR A 138 -9.86 -24.65 6.93
N ILE A 139 -9.74 -25.54 7.86
CA ILE A 139 -9.22 -26.91 7.62
C ILE A 139 -10.39 -27.83 7.30
#